data_95ce5d8aadb285e79d28bdde9c55134f
#
_entry.id   95ce5d8aadb285e79d28bdde9c55134f
#
_cell.length_a   1.000
_cell.length_b   1.000
_cell.length_c   1.000
_cell.angle_alpha   90.00
_cell.angle_beta   90.00
_cell.angle_gamma   90.00
#
_symmetry.space_group_name_H-M   'P 1'
#
loop_
_entity.id
_entity.type
_entity.pdbx_description
1 polymer ?
#
loop_
_entity_poly.entity_id
_entity_poly.type
_entity_poly.pdbx_seq_one_letter_code
_entity_poly.pdbx_strand_id
1 'polypeptide(L)'
;MNHQILDSLIQDESIRSLLEKSADAYWLSEIYDYNLGISNNEQEILVRLAVLYTTLSLSEESKNTKNLEYAYKLLLAIKIEDSNYLSLFEKIAGIDEVDSTLLYYFLLSSIALKDDNTISARINLKKFYSDNIITEDWKGRVLSKILYALILLIRKDNGFVDIKQALQTITELQLEQEKFEENYLQNFQYKEEVKEALSLLALYHTSKAVVETAHYLIDGYSYPKRIENVIRVHIDMADKLLGNTQNRLKDIIKIISNDLKSICQNSIWSHTAFQDKIRLLCEKKSQSGILELLPSQRNALAQKMLDVYANATILQMPTSAGKTLLAEFNIIVTKSLRSDAKIIYVVPSRALVNQVYYDLKSDLSDLGICVEKTSSAIEIDPTENEFLTCDKIDILVSTPEKLDLLIRRNHPSVNEISLFIIDEAHTIGNGQRGARLELLMAILKRERPNAKFMLLSPFLHGKKDVMAEWLGGGNTIQIDWKPAEKLLIGLKKVIRLNILMK
;
A
#
# COMPACT_ATOMS: atom_id res chain seq x y z
N MET A 1 3.78 -10.07 -28.87
CA MET A 1 2.97 -9.44 -29.92
C MET A 1 2.16 -8.26 -29.38
N ASN A 2 1.45 -8.41 -28.25
CA ASN A 2 0.63 -7.33 -27.68
C ASN A 2 1.44 -6.10 -27.22
N HIS A 3 2.62 -6.27 -26.61
CA HIS A 3 3.49 -5.16 -26.21
C HIS A 3 3.97 -4.31 -27.39
N GLN A 4 4.31 -4.94 -28.50
CA GLN A 4 4.76 -4.21 -29.69
C GLN A 4 3.66 -3.32 -30.29
N ILE A 5 2.41 -3.75 -30.18
CA ILE A 5 1.25 -2.95 -30.63
C ILE A 5 1.08 -1.75 -29.70
N LEU A 6 1.11 -1.95 -28.38
CA LEU A 6 1.00 -0.84 -27.43
C LEU A 6 2.15 0.15 -27.56
N ASP A 7 3.38 -0.34 -27.68
CA ASP A 7 4.56 0.51 -27.88
C ASP A 7 4.47 1.32 -29.19
N SER A 8 3.92 0.73 -30.27
CA SER A 8 3.73 1.45 -31.53
C SER A 8 2.66 2.54 -31.42
N LEU A 9 1.60 2.32 -30.66
CA LEU A 9 0.55 3.32 -30.41
C LEU A 9 1.09 4.52 -29.59
N ILE A 10 1.95 4.28 -28.60
CA ILE A 10 2.58 5.35 -27.80
C ILE A 10 3.56 6.18 -28.67
N GLN A 11 4.17 5.59 -29.70
CA GLN A 11 5.08 6.29 -30.59
C GLN A 11 4.35 7.19 -31.60
N ASP A 12 3.04 7.01 -31.80
CA ASP A 12 2.24 7.90 -32.63
C ASP A 12 2.13 9.28 -32.01
N GLU A 13 2.58 10.30 -32.72
CA GLU A 13 2.66 11.69 -32.23
C GLU A 13 1.28 12.27 -31.91
N SER A 14 0.23 11.86 -32.64
CA SER A 14 -1.15 12.30 -32.42
C SER A 14 -1.71 11.73 -31.12
N ILE A 15 -1.47 10.44 -30.84
CA ILE A 15 -1.91 9.77 -29.62
C ILE A 15 -1.14 10.33 -28.41
N ARG A 16 0.16 10.54 -28.56
CA ARG A 16 0.99 11.12 -27.50
C ARG A 16 0.54 12.55 -27.14
N SER A 17 0.27 13.37 -28.14
CA SER A 17 -0.27 14.73 -27.94
C SER A 17 -1.63 14.71 -27.25
N LEU A 18 -2.50 13.75 -27.60
CA LEU A 18 -3.80 13.57 -26.96
C LEU A 18 -3.66 13.12 -25.50
N LEU A 19 -2.73 12.21 -25.18
CA LEU A 19 -2.43 11.79 -23.82
C LEU A 19 -1.91 12.94 -22.95
N GLU A 20 -1.00 13.76 -23.48
CA GLU A 20 -0.49 14.95 -22.78
C GLU A 20 -1.62 15.97 -22.54
N LYS A 21 -2.46 16.22 -23.55
CA LYS A 21 -3.62 17.09 -23.45
C LYS A 21 -4.64 16.60 -22.43
N SER A 22 -4.89 15.29 -22.39
CA SER A 22 -5.84 14.69 -21.45
C SER A 22 -5.33 14.73 -20.01
N ALA A 23 -4.04 14.50 -19.79
CA ALA A 23 -3.40 14.64 -18.48
C ALA A 23 -3.44 16.10 -17.97
N ASP A 24 -3.15 17.07 -18.86
CA ASP A 24 -3.26 18.49 -18.53
C ASP A 24 -4.73 18.88 -18.24
N ALA A 25 -5.69 18.34 -18.97
CA ALA A 25 -7.12 18.57 -18.76
C ALA A 25 -7.58 18.04 -17.37
N TYR A 26 -7.17 16.83 -17.01
CA TYR A 26 -7.47 16.26 -15.69
C TYR A 26 -6.92 17.14 -14.55
N TRP A 27 -5.65 17.51 -14.60
CA TRP A 27 -5.05 18.33 -13.55
C TRP A 27 -5.60 19.75 -13.48
N LEU A 28 -5.95 20.35 -14.63
CA LEU A 28 -6.56 21.67 -14.66
C LEU A 28 -7.97 21.67 -14.10
N SER A 29 -8.75 20.62 -14.32
CA SER A 29 -10.08 20.48 -13.74
C SER A 29 -10.04 20.26 -12.22
N GLU A 30 -9.09 19.46 -11.71
CA GLU A 30 -8.97 19.17 -10.27
C GLU A 30 -8.38 20.33 -9.48
N ILE A 31 -7.46 21.14 -10.06
CA ILE A 31 -6.75 22.19 -9.32
C ILE A 31 -7.41 23.56 -9.50
N TYR A 32 -7.95 23.84 -10.69
CA TYR A 32 -8.40 25.20 -11.08
C TYR A 32 -9.87 25.27 -11.49
N ASP A 33 -10.61 24.17 -11.43
CA ASP A 33 -11.98 24.05 -11.95
C ASP A 33 -12.08 24.52 -13.44
N TYR A 34 -11.01 24.32 -14.20
CA TYR A 34 -10.86 24.76 -15.59
C TYR A 34 -10.99 23.59 -16.55
N ASN A 35 -12.01 23.64 -17.40
CA ASN A 35 -12.29 22.59 -18.39
C ASN A 35 -11.51 22.85 -19.70
N LEU A 36 -10.42 22.12 -19.91
CA LEU A 36 -9.72 22.12 -21.19
C LEU A 36 -10.59 21.32 -22.19
N GLY A 37 -11.19 22.01 -23.16
CA GLY A 37 -12.12 21.38 -24.11
C GLY A 37 -11.47 20.24 -24.89
N ILE A 38 -11.83 18.99 -24.51
CA ILE A 38 -11.55 17.79 -25.30
C ILE A 38 -12.77 17.55 -26.18
N SER A 39 -12.59 17.41 -27.48
CA SER A 39 -13.70 17.18 -28.43
C SER A 39 -14.30 15.78 -28.25
N ASN A 40 -15.53 15.58 -28.71
CA ASN A 40 -16.21 14.28 -28.61
C ASN A 40 -15.43 13.16 -29.32
N ASN A 41 -14.82 13.42 -30.47
CA ASN A 41 -13.98 12.44 -31.16
C ASN A 41 -12.73 12.08 -30.35
N GLU A 42 -12.09 13.06 -29.72
CA GLU A 42 -10.93 12.83 -28.84
C GLU A 42 -11.33 11.98 -27.61
N GLN A 43 -12.51 12.23 -27.03
CA GLN A 43 -13.05 11.41 -25.93
C GLN A 43 -13.29 9.96 -26.35
N GLU A 44 -13.88 9.73 -27.52
CA GLU A 44 -14.08 8.37 -28.04
C GLU A 44 -12.75 7.63 -28.23
N ILE A 45 -11.73 8.29 -28.73
CA ILE A 45 -10.39 7.72 -28.86
C ILE A 45 -9.80 7.40 -27.49
N LEU A 46 -9.93 8.28 -26.50
CA LEU A 46 -9.47 8.05 -25.13
C LEU A 46 -10.14 6.84 -24.49
N VAL A 47 -11.47 6.68 -24.66
CA VAL A 47 -12.19 5.51 -24.13
C VAL A 47 -11.69 4.22 -24.77
N ARG A 48 -11.50 4.19 -26.10
CA ARG A 48 -10.98 3.02 -26.83
C ARG A 48 -9.57 2.65 -26.35
N LEU A 49 -8.70 3.65 -26.20
CA LEU A 49 -7.34 3.45 -25.68
C LEU A 49 -7.37 2.98 -24.24
N ALA A 50 -8.20 3.56 -23.37
CA ALA A 50 -8.32 3.17 -21.97
C ALA A 50 -8.75 1.70 -21.83
N VAL A 51 -9.75 1.26 -22.58
CA VAL A 51 -10.19 -0.15 -22.59
C VAL A 51 -9.07 -1.06 -23.08
N LEU A 52 -8.40 -0.70 -24.19
CA LEU A 52 -7.32 -1.49 -24.76
C LEU A 52 -6.15 -1.65 -23.77
N TYR A 53 -5.63 -0.55 -23.22
CA TYR A 53 -4.51 -0.59 -22.29
C TYR A 53 -4.88 -1.31 -21.00
N THR A 54 -6.09 -1.10 -20.48
CA THR A 54 -6.59 -1.73 -19.26
C THR A 54 -6.72 -3.23 -19.43
N THR A 55 -7.41 -3.69 -20.47
CA THR A 55 -7.63 -5.14 -20.72
C THR A 55 -6.32 -5.87 -20.96
N LEU A 56 -5.43 -5.33 -21.77
CA LEU A 56 -4.12 -5.94 -22.03
C LEU A 56 -3.26 -5.94 -20.76
N SER A 57 -3.20 -4.83 -20.04
CA SER A 57 -2.40 -4.73 -18.82
C SER A 57 -2.90 -5.66 -17.70
N LEU A 58 -4.21 -5.89 -17.58
CA LEU A 58 -4.79 -6.78 -16.58
C LEU A 58 -4.70 -8.25 -16.97
N SER A 59 -4.73 -8.57 -18.29
CA SER A 59 -4.62 -9.96 -18.77
C SER A 59 -3.20 -10.53 -18.67
N GLU A 60 -2.16 -9.69 -18.61
CA GLU A 60 -0.78 -10.11 -18.54
C GLU A 60 -0.37 -10.54 -17.13
N GLU A 61 0.41 -11.62 -17.02
CA GLU A 61 0.98 -12.05 -15.73
C GLU A 61 2.16 -11.17 -15.30
N SER A 62 2.90 -10.61 -16.26
CA SER A 62 4.04 -9.73 -16.00
C SER A 62 3.62 -8.29 -15.76
N LYS A 63 4.23 -7.64 -14.77
CA LYS A 63 3.98 -6.23 -14.45
C LYS A 63 4.76 -5.34 -15.43
N ASN A 64 4.08 -4.74 -16.42
CA ASN A 64 4.65 -3.68 -17.24
C ASN A 64 4.23 -2.32 -16.71
N THR A 65 5.10 -1.68 -15.94
CA THR A 65 4.81 -0.42 -15.23
C THR A 65 4.41 0.72 -16.17
N LYS A 66 4.99 0.82 -17.37
CA LYS A 66 4.63 1.86 -18.34
C LYS A 66 3.19 1.71 -18.83
N ASN A 67 2.80 0.50 -19.23
CA ASN A 67 1.45 0.24 -19.71
C ASN A 67 0.40 0.45 -18.62
N LEU A 68 0.71 0.06 -17.39
CA LEU A 68 -0.16 0.29 -16.22
C LEU A 68 -0.33 1.79 -15.94
N GLU A 69 0.75 2.55 -15.96
CA GLU A 69 0.72 4.01 -15.78
C GLU A 69 -0.13 4.69 -16.87
N TYR A 70 0.02 4.28 -18.13
CA TYR A 70 -0.81 4.79 -19.24
C TYR A 70 -2.28 4.39 -19.06
N ALA A 71 -2.57 3.13 -18.73
CA ALA A 71 -3.94 2.67 -18.49
C ALA A 71 -4.61 3.50 -17.37
N TYR A 72 -3.88 3.74 -16.28
CA TYR A 72 -4.39 4.55 -15.16
C TYR A 72 -4.67 6.00 -15.58
N LYS A 73 -3.73 6.66 -16.28
CA LYS A 73 -3.89 8.03 -16.77
C LYS A 73 -5.06 8.16 -17.77
N LEU A 74 -5.21 7.17 -18.65
CA LEU A 74 -6.32 7.13 -19.62
C LEU A 74 -7.68 6.99 -18.92
N LEU A 75 -7.77 6.11 -17.92
CA LEU A 75 -9.01 5.97 -17.12
C LEU A 75 -9.37 7.28 -16.42
N LEU A 76 -8.40 7.98 -15.82
CA LEU A 76 -8.65 9.28 -15.19
C LEU A 76 -9.07 10.37 -16.19
N ALA A 77 -8.67 10.27 -17.45
CA ALA A 77 -9.02 11.24 -18.49
C ALA A 77 -10.46 11.10 -19.01
N ILE A 78 -11.14 9.98 -18.73
CA ILE A 78 -12.54 9.76 -19.13
C ILE A 78 -13.46 10.58 -18.22
N LYS A 79 -14.37 11.36 -18.83
CA LYS A 79 -15.38 12.11 -18.07
C LYS A 79 -16.47 11.17 -17.55
N ILE A 80 -16.44 10.89 -16.28
CA ILE A 80 -17.40 10.00 -15.60
C ILE A 80 -18.81 10.61 -15.56
N GLU A 81 -18.90 11.94 -15.52
CA GLU A 81 -20.17 12.68 -15.42
C GLU A 81 -20.98 12.64 -16.73
N ASP A 82 -20.37 12.23 -17.83
CA ASP A 82 -21.03 12.13 -19.13
C ASP A 82 -21.45 10.67 -19.42
N SER A 83 -22.73 10.39 -19.27
CA SER A 83 -23.34 9.08 -19.49
C SER A 83 -23.07 8.47 -20.87
N ASN A 84 -22.86 9.31 -21.90
CA ASN A 84 -22.58 8.84 -23.26
C ASN A 84 -21.23 8.15 -23.36
N TYR A 85 -20.22 8.66 -22.67
CA TYR A 85 -18.88 8.07 -22.68
C TYR A 85 -18.81 6.79 -21.83
N LEU A 86 -19.54 6.74 -20.72
CA LEU A 86 -19.64 5.53 -19.92
C LEU A 86 -20.36 4.41 -20.66
N SER A 87 -21.45 4.69 -21.36
CA SER A 87 -22.13 3.68 -22.18
C SER A 87 -21.26 3.16 -23.34
N LEU A 88 -20.40 4.00 -23.90
CA LEU A 88 -19.41 3.59 -24.90
C LEU A 88 -18.35 2.68 -24.27
N PHE A 89 -17.91 2.97 -23.04
CA PHE A 89 -16.97 2.16 -22.28
C PHE A 89 -17.50 0.74 -22.08
N GLU A 90 -18.73 0.58 -21.63
CA GLU A 90 -19.42 -0.69 -21.47
C GLU A 90 -19.46 -1.50 -22.78
N LYS A 91 -19.92 -0.89 -23.88
CA LYS A 91 -19.97 -1.53 -25.19
C LYS A 91 -18.61 -2.02 -25.70
N ILE A 92 -17.56 -1.22 -25.51
CA ILE A 92 -16.20 -1.57 -25.94
C ILE A 92 -15.60 -2.64 -25.02
N ALA A 93 -15.84 -2.54 -23.70
CA ALA A 93 -15.41 -3.55 -22.74
C ALA A 93 -16.16 -4.88 -22.92
N GLY A 94 -17.36 -4.84 -23.51
CA GLY A 94 -18.14 -6.03 -23.82
C GLY A 94 -18.73 -6.75 -22.61
N ILE A 95 -19.06 -6.01 -21.57
CA ILE A 95 -19.64 -6.51 -20.32
C ILE A 95 -20.99 -5.82 -20.14
N ASP A 96 -21.99 -6.31 -20.83
CA ASP A 96 -23.32 -5.69 -20.91
C ASP A 96 -24.20 -5.95 -19.67
N GLU A 97 -23.75 -6.84 -18.77
CA GLU A 97 -24.51 -7.28 -17.58
C GLU A 97 -24.25 -6.44 -16.32
N VAL A 98 -23.29 -5.50 -16.38
CA VAL A 98 -22.85 -4.69 -15.22
C VAL A 98 -22.96 -3.21 -15.55
N ASP A 99 -23.38 -2.40 -14.58
CA ASP A 99 -23.41 -0.94 -14.73
C ASP A 99 -22.05 -0.38 -15.14
N SER A 100 -22.06 0.51 -16.11
CA SER A 100 -20.85 1.08 -16.72
C SER A 100 -20.00 1.86 -15.71
N THR A 101 -20.62 2.53 -14.76
CA THR A 101 -19.94 3.28 -13.69
C THR A 101 -19.23 2.32 -12.73
N LEU A 102 -19.89 1.24 -12.34
CA LEU A 102 -19.32 0.20 -11.48
C LEU A 102 -18.13 -0.48 -12.19
N LEU A 103 -18.28 -0.83 -13.46
CA LEU A 103 -17.23 -1.42 -14.28
C LEU A 103 -16.01 -0.49 -14.40
N TYR A 104 -16.24 0.78 -14.64
CA TYR A 104 -15.18 1.80 -14.68
C TYR A 104 -14.38 1.83 -13.37
N TYR A 105 -15.07 1.95 -12.22
CA TYR A 105 -14.38 2.01 -10.92
C TYR A 105 -13.69 0.70 -10.55
N PHE A 106 -14.26 -0.45 -10.97
CA PHE A 106 -13.60 -1.74 -10.81
C PHE A 106 -12.28 -1.78 -11.58
N LEU A 107 -12.28 -1.42 -12.86
CA LEU A 107 -11.06 -1.44 -13.68
C LEU A 107 -10.03 -0.41 -13.22
N LEU A 108 -10.46 0.78 -12.79
CA LEU A 108 -9.59 1.80 -12.19
C LEU A 108 -8.92 1.27 -10.92
N SER A 109 -9.67 0.62 -10.03
CA SER A 109 -9.15 0.05 -8.80
C SER A 109 -8.18 -1.10 -9.05
N SER A 110 -8.46 -1.99 -10.00
CA SER A 110 -7.62 -3.13 -10.38
C SER A 110 -6.30 -2.69 -11.01
N ILE A 111 -6.32 -1.70 -11.92
CA ILE A 111 -5.10 -1.13 -12.49
C ILE A 111 -4.24 -0.47 -11.43
N ALA A 112 -4.85 0.34 -10.56
CA ALA A 112 -4.13 1.02 -9.50
C ALA A 112 -3.51 0.05 -8.48
N LEU A 113 -4.22 -1.04 -8.16
CA LEU A 113 -3.70 -2.10 -7.30
C LEU A 113 -2.50 -2.80 -7.93
N LYS A 114 -2.58 -3.13 -9.22
CA LYS A 114 -1.49 -3.76 -9.98
C LYS A 114 -0.28 -2.84 -10.15
N ASP A 115 -0.50 -1.52 -10.25
CA ASP A 115 0.55 -0.51 -10.38
C ASP A 115 1.17 -0.06 -9.05
N ASP A 116 0.71 -0.59 -7.91
CA ASP A 116 1.08 -0.13 -6.56
C ASP A 116 0.71 1.34 -6.29
N ASN A 117 -0.28 1.89 -7.00
CA ASN A 117 -0.77 3.26 -6.91
C ASN A 117 -2.09 3.37 -6.13
N THR A 118 -2.26 2.52 -5.11
CA THR A 118 -3.52 2.40 -4.35
C THR A 118 -3.87 3.66 -3.57
N ILE A 119 -2.88 4.47 -3.15
CA ILE A 119 -3.11 5.71 -2.41
C ILE A 119 -3.86 6.73 -3.27
N SER A 120 -3.40 6.96 -4.50
CA SER A 120 -4.05 7.85 -5.45
C SER A 120 -5.44 7.33 -5.85
N ALA A 121 -5.56 6.03 -6.08
CA ALA A 121 -6.83 5.39 -6.40
C ALA A 121 -7.87 5.57 -5.29
N ARG A 122 -7.50 5.44 -4.02
CA ARG A 122 -8.41 5.65 -2.88
C ARG A 122 -9.03 7.04 -2.88
N ILE A 123 -8.29 8.07 -3.27
CA ILE A 123 -8.82 9.44 -3.38
C ILE A 123 -9.92 9.49 -4.44
N ASN A 124 -9.70 8.87 -5.61
CA ASN A 124 -10.69 8.82 -6.69
C ASN A 124 -11.88 7.92 -6.33
N LEU A 125 -11.65 6.81 -5.65
CA LEU A 125 -12.69 5.89 -5.19
C LEU A 125 -13.58 6.48 -4.09
N LYS A 126 -13.20 7.57 -3.42
CA LYS A 126 -14.09 8.30 -2.50
C LYS A 126 -15.30 8.92 -3.19
N LYS A 127 -15.18 9.20 -4.49
CA LYS A 127 -16.28 9.71 -5.32
C LYS A 127 -17.29 8.61 -5.70
N PHE A 128 -16.97 7.35 -5.45
CA PHE A 128 -17.84 6.21 -5.77
C PHE A 128 -18.83 5.93 -4.65
N TYR A 129 -20.12 6.07 -4.95
CA TYR A 129 -21.25 5.75 -4.07
C TYR A 129 -22.14 4.68 -4.71
N SER A 130 -22.63 3.75 -3.90
CA SER A 130 -23.31 2.52 -4.34
C SER A 130 -24.79 2.65 -4.64
N ASP A 131 -25.35 3.86 -4.75
CA ASP A 131 -26.80 4.06 -4.68
C ASP A 131 -27.63 3.40 -5.79
N ASN A 132 -27.00 2.83 -6.84
CA ASN A 132 -27.73 2.28 -7.98
C ASN A 132 -27.10 1.01 -8.58
N ILE A 133 -26.80 -0.03 -7.81
CA ILE A 133 -26.50 -1.36 -8.36
C ILE A 133 -27.84 -2.05 -8.66
N ILE A 134 -28.60 -1.52 -9.62
CA ILE A 134 -29.85 -2.12 -10.05
C ILE A 134 -29.62 -2.76 -11.41
N THR A 135 -29.47 -4.07 -11.44
CA THR A 135 -29.54 -4.88 -12.67
C THR A 135 -30.77 -5.77 -12.56
N GLU A 136 -31.56 -5.84 -13.64
CA GLU A 136 -32.75 -6.69 -13.69
C GLU A 136 -32.39 -8.18 -13.73
N ASP A 137 -31.24 -8.50 -14.34
CA ASP A 137 -30.72 -9.85 -14.45
C ASP A 137 -30.03 -10.30 -13.15
N TRP A 138 -30.37 -11.54 -12.71
CA TRP A 138 -29.80 -12.10 -11.47
C TRP A 138 -28.29 -12.30 -11.54
N LYS A 139 -27.76 -12.81 -12.63
CA LYS A 139 -26.34 -13.02 -12.83
C LYS A 139 -25.56 -11.71 -12.83
N GLY A 140 -26.06 -10.70 -13.52
CA GLY A 140 -25.54 -9.33 -13.50
C GLY A 140 -25.54 -8.74 -12.10
N ARG A 141 -26.60 -8.96 -11.32
CA ARG A 141 -26.69 -8.53 -9.91
C ARG A 141 -25.62 -9.19 -9.04
N VAL A 142 -25.44 -10.51 -9.17
CA VAL A 142 -24.40 -11.25 -8.44
C VAL A 142 -23.02 -10.72 -8.77
N LEU A 143 -22.71 -10.58 -10.06
CA LEU A 143 -21.42 -10.05 -10.51
C LEU A 143 -21.20 -8.62 -10.00
N SER A 144 -22.19 -7.75 -10.11
CA SER A 144 -22.12 -6.36 -9.66
C SER A 144 -21.81 -6.27 -8.16
N LYS A 145 -22.47 -7.07 -7.32
CA LYS A 145 -22.19 -7.11 -5.88
C LYS A 145 -20.79 -7.61 -5.55
N ILE A 146 -20.28 -8.59 -6.31
CA ILE A 146 -18.89 -9.08 -6.16
C ILE A 146 -17.89 -7.97 -6.52
N LEU A 147 -18.08 -7.27 -7.65
CA LEU A 147 -17.22 -6.18 -8.08
C LEU A 147 -17.25 -5.02 -7.08
N TYR A 148 -18.44 -4.68 -6.58
CA TYR A 148 -18.59 -3.67 -5.54
C TYR A 148 -17.84 -4.03 -4.26
N ALA A 149 -18.00 -5.25 -3.77
CA ALA A 149 -17.27 -5.73 -2.59
C ALA A 149 -15.74 -5.66 -2.82
N LEU A 150 -15.26 -6.00 -4.02
CA LEU A 150 -13.84 -5.90 -4.35
C LEU A 150 -13.33 -4.46 -4.35
N ILE A 151 -14.09 -3.52 -4.93
CA ILE A 151 -13.75 -2.09 -4.87
C ILE A 151 -13.61 -1.62 -3.41
N LEU A 152 -14.53 -2.03 -2.52
CA LEU A 152 -14.45 -1.73 -1.09
C LEU A 152 -13.19 -2.30 -0.44
N LEU A 153 -12.81 -3.55 -0.78
CA LEU A 153 -11.59 -4.18 -0.27
C LEU A 153 -10.31 -3.51 -0.79
N ILE A 154 -10.35 -2.83 -1.93
CA ILE A 154 -9.24 -2.05 -2.46
C ILE A 154 -9.22 -0.64 -1.85
N ARG A 155 -10.38 0.01 -1.74
CA ARG A 155 -10.52 1.36 -1.19
C ARG A 155 -10.10 1.43 0.27
N LYS A 156 -10.61 0.55 1.13
CA LYS A 156 -10.33 0.49 2.58
C LYS A 156 -10.42 1.85 3.27
N ASP A 157 -11.36 2.68 2.87
CA ASP A 157 -11.59 3.96 3.54
C ASP A 157 -12.16 3.71 4.95
N ASN A 158 -11.84 4.59 5.90
CA ASN A 158 -12.28 4.43 7.29
C ASN A 158 -11.95 3.07 7.94
N GLY A 159 -10.80 2.48 7.60
CA GLY A 159 -10.32 1.26 8.22
C GLY A 159 -11.18 0.02 7.89
N PHE A 160 -11.77 -0.59 8.90
CA PHE A 160 -12.59 -1.80 8.72
C PHE A 160 -14.00 -1.57 8.18
N VAL A 161 -14.47 -0.32 8.06
CA VAL A 161 -15.85 -0.03 7.63
C VAL A 161 -16.12 -0.59 6.25
N ASP A 162 -15.27 -0.28 5.28
CA ASP A 162 -15.40 -0.80 3.91
C ASP A 162 -15.34 -2.32 3.85
N ILE A 163 -14.44 -2.94 4.63
CA ILE A 163 -14.29 -4.40 4.66
C ILE A 163 -15.54 -5.07 5.23
N LYS A 164 -16.12 -4.50 6.31
CA LYS A 164 -17.37 -5.00 6.89
C LYS A 164 -18.55 -4.82 5.93
N GLN A 165 -18.60 -3.68 5.22
CA GLN A 165 -19.61 -3.45 4.19
C GLN A 165 -19.48 -4.43 3.03
N ALA A 166 -18.26 -4.77 2.58
CA ALA A 166 -18.04 -5.82 1.59
C ALA A 166 -18.56 -7.18 2.05
N LEU A 167 -18.28 -7.58 3.30
CA LEU A 167 -18.82 -8.81 3.91
C LEU A 167 -20.34 -8.78 3.97
N GLN A 168 -20.94 -7.69 4.42
CA GLN A 168 -22.38 -7.53 4.48
C GLN A 168 -23.02 -7.66 3.09
N THR A 169 -22.46 -7.02 2.07
CA THR A 169 -22.93 -7.10 0.68
C THR A 169 -22.99 -8.54 0.17
N ILE A 170 -21.95 -9.34 0.45
CA ILE A 170 -21.91 -10.75 0.02
C ILE A 170 -22.84 -11.62 0.88
N THR A 171 -22.99 -11.32 2.18
CA THR A 171 -23.92 -12.05 3.05
C THR A 171 -25.37 -11.82 2.62
N GLU A 172 -25.73 -10.58 2.31
CA GLU A 172 -27.06 -10.23 1.75
C GLU A 172 -27.31 -10.97 0.42
N LEU A 173 -26.30 -11.02 -0.44
CA LEU A 173 -26.35 -11.77 -1.70
C LEU A 173 -26.64 -13.26 -1.48
N GLN A 174 -26.06 -13.87 -0.44
CA GLN A 174 -26.33 -15.29 -0.12
C GLN A 174 -27.80 -15.51 0.31
N LEU A 175 -28.35 -14.60 1.10
CA LEU A 175 -29.77 -14.67 1.49
C LEU A 175 -30.73 -14.44 0.30
N GLU A 176 -30.36 -13.59 -0.65
CA GLU A 176 -31.11 -13.39 -1.89
C GLU A 176 -31.03 -14.61 -2.80
N GLN A 177 -29.86 -15.30 -2.83
CA GLN A 177 -29.63 -16.49 -3.61
C GLN A 177 -30.56 -17.64 -3.19
N GLU A 178 -30.73 -17.87 -1.89
CA GLU A 178 -31.66 -18.90 -1.38
C GLU A 178 -33.08 -18.68 -1.93
N LYS A 179 -33.57 -17.46 -1.91
CA LYS A 179 -34.89 -17.12 -2.46
C LYS A 179 -34.96 -17.26 -3.97
N PHE A 180 -33.88 -16.93 -4.68
CA PHE A 180 -33.82 -17.09 -6.13
C PHE A 180 -33.84 -18.58 -6.51
N GLU A 181 -33.10 -19.44 -5.82
CA GLU A 181 -33.05 -20.88 -6.06
C GLU A 181 -34.41 -21.55 -5.83
N GLU A 182 -35.15 -21.16 -4.78
CA GLU A 182 -36.52 -21.66 -4.54
C GLU A 182 -37.45 -21.34 -5.71
N ASN A 183 -37.40 -20.12 -6.25
CA ASN A 183 -38.22 -19.71 -7.39
C ASN A 183 -37.76 -20.38 -8.70
N TYR A 184 -36.46 -20.55 -8.89
CA TYR A 184 -35.86 -21.14 -10.07
C TYR A 184 -36.21 -22.61 -10.21
N LEU A 185 -36.13 -23.38 -9.12
CA LEU A 185 -36.48 -24.81 -9.08
C LEU A 185 -37.97 -25.07 -9.38
N GLN A 186 -38.86 -24.10 -9.10
CA GLN A 186 -40.28 -24.17 -9.41
C GLN A 186 -40.59 -23.98 -10.91
N ASN A 187 -39.73 -23.35 -11.70
CA ASN A 187 -39.99 -22.91 -13.07
C ASN A 187 -39.05 -23.53 -14.13
N PHE A 188 -38.33 -24.60 -13.83
CA PHE A 188 -37.22 -25.20 -14.59
C PHE A 188 -37.53 -25.67 -16.03
N GLN A 189 -36.84 -25.16 -17.08
CA GLN A 189 -36.83 -25.63 -18.47
C GLN A 189 -35.40 -25.99 -18.97
N TYR A 190 -35.18 -27.16 -19.48
CA TYR A 190 -34.00 -28.04 -19.41
C TYR A 190 -32.73 -27.76 -20.24
N LYS A 191 -32.49 -26.73 -21.03
CA LYS A 191 -31.25 -26.68 -21.84
C LYS A 191 -30.37 -25.42 -21.82
N GLU A 192 -30.92 -24.25 -21.75
CA GLU A 192 -30.13 -23.00 -21.63
C GLU A 192 -29.69 -22.76 -20.18
N GLU A 193 -30.41 -23.33 -19.26
CA GLU A 193 -30.31 -23.16 -17.83
C GLU A 193 -29.06 -23.80 -17.18
N VAL A 194 -28.52 -24.91 -17.75
CA VAL A 194 -27.29 -25.56 -17.21
C VAL A 194 -26.07 -24.60 -17.33
N LYS A 195 -25.95 -23.88 -18.41
CA LYS A 195 -24.85 -22.93 -18.62
C LYS A 195 -24.92 -21.77 -17.63
N GLU A 196 -26.14 -21.29 -17.40
CA GLU A 196 -26.40 -20.22 -16.43
C GLU A 196 -26.15 -20.68 -15.00
N ALA A 197 -26.65 -21.86 -14.63
CA ALA A 197 -26.38 -22.46 -13.33
C ALA A 197 -24.87 -22.67 -13.06
N LEU A 198 -24.10 -23.12 -14.05
CA LEU A 198 -22.64 -23.23 -13.93
C LEU A 198 -21.96 -21.87 -13.76
N SER A 199 -22.47 -20.83 -14.44
CA SER A 199 -21.98 -19.46 -14.26
C SER A 199 -22.24 -18.94 -12.86
N LEU A 200 -23.47 -19.15 -12.34
CA LEU A 200 -23.83 -18.75 -10.97
C LEU A 200 -22.99 -19.50 -9.93
N LEU A 201 -22.75 -20.79 -10.14
CA LEU A 201 -21.88 -21.57 -9.25
C LEU A 201 -20.43 -21.10 -9.29
N ALA A 202 -19.91 -20.67 -10.46
CA ALA A 202 -18.60 -20.06 -10.58
C ALA A 202 -18.52 -18.72 -9.83
N LEU A 203 -19.57 -17.90 -9.95
CA LEU A 203 -19.67 -16.64 -9.19
C LEU A 203 -19.79 -16.87 -7.68
N TYR A 204 -20.51 -17.94 -7.26
CA TYR A 204 -20.54 -18.35 -5.86
C TYR A 204 -19.14 -18.65 -5.32
N HIS A 205 -18.34 -19.45 -6.02
CA HIS A 205 -16.95 -19.69 -5.62
C HIS A 205 -16.11 -18.40 -5.60
N THR A 206 -16.32 -17.52 -6.58
CA THR A 206 -15.64 -16.21 -6.60
C THR A 206 -16.03 -15.36 -5.39
N SER A 207 -17.31 -15.33 -5.01
CA SER A 207 -17.78 -14.61 -3.82
C SER A 207 -17.17 -15.16 -2.53
N LYS A 208 -17.02 -16.50 -2.43
CA LYS A 208 -16.31 -17.15 -1.29
C LYS A 208 -14.86 -16.68 -1.19
N ALA A 209 -14.13 -16.58 -2.31
CA ALA A 209 -12.77 -16.06 -2.30
C ALA A 209 -12.69 -14.63 -1.80
N VAL A 210 -13.68 -13.78 -2.15
CA VAL A 210 -13.79 -12.39 -1.65
C VAL A 210 -14.04 -12.39 -0.13
N VAL A 211 -14.96 -13.21 0.37
CA VAL A 211 -15.27 -13.33 1.81
C VAL A 211 -14.04 -13.77 2.60
N GLU A 212 -13.34 -14.80 2.15
CA GLU A 212 -12.12 -15.28 2.81
C GLU A 212 -11.03 -14.21 2.86
N THR A 213 -10.90 -13.44 1.78
CA THR A 213 -9.98 -12.28 1.75
C THR A 213 -10.39 -11.20 2.75
N ALA A 214 -11.68 -10.89 2.86
CA ALA A 214 -12.17 -9.90 3.81
C ALA A 214 -11.95 -10.34 5.27
N HIS A 215 -12.21 -11.59 5.61
CA HIS A 215 -11.89 -12.15 6.93
C HIS A 215 -10.39 -12.10 7.21
N TYR A 216 -9.54 -12.45 6.23
CA TYR A 216 -8.10 -12.33 6.38
C TYR A 216 -7.65 -10.90 6.69
N LEU A 217 -8.26 -9.90 6.09
CA LEU A 217 -7.92 -8.50 6.36
C LEU A 217 -8.30 -8.05 7.77
N ILE A 218 -9.38 -8.61 8.35
CA ILE A 218 -9.85 -8.28 9.71
C ILE A 218 -9.00 -9.01 10.77
N ASP A 219 -8.87 -10.33 10.64
CA ASP A 219 -8.38 -11.18 11.72
C ASP A 219 -6.92 -11.57 11.55
N GLY A 220 -6.41 -11.59 10.30
CA GLY A 220 -5.11 -12.12 9.94
C GLY A 220 -5.00 -13.63 10.21
N TYR A 221 -4.34 -14.38 9.34
CA TYR A 221 -3.98 -15.78 9.58
C TYR A 221 -2.52 -15.90 9.98
N SER A 222 -2.19 -16.93 10.75
CA SER A 222 -0.81 -17.18 11.16
C SER A 222 0.13 -17.44 9.97
N TYR A 223 -0.43 -17.93 8.86
CA TYR A 223 0.33 -18.27 7.65
C TYR A 223 -0.29 -17.61 6.41
N PRO A 224 0.33 -16.58 5.84
CA PRO A 224 -0.16 -15.90 4.63
C PRO A 224 -0.41 -16.85 3.45
N LYS A 225 0.44 -17.85 3.24
CA LYS A 225 0.26 -18.86 2.17
C LYS A 225 -1.02 -19.67 2.30
N ARG A 226 -1.63 -19.74 3.48
CA ARG A 226 -2.89 -20.46 3.68
C ARG A 226 -4.03 -19.74 2.97
N ILE A 227 -4.14 -18.42 3.12
CA ILE A 227 -5.20 -17.66 2.44
C ILE A 227 -5.03 -17.68 0.92
N GLU A 228 -3.80 -17.57 0.41
CA GLU A 228 -3.54 -17.68 -1.03
C GLU A 228 -3.99 -19.04 -1.59
N ASN A 229 -3.78 -20.13 -0.84
CA ASN A 229 -4.25 -21.45 -1.23
C ASN A 229 -5.78 -21.58 -1.21
N VAL A 230 -6.46 -21.00 -0.21
CA VAL A 230 -7.93 -21.01 -0.14
C VAL A 230 -8.52 -20.25 -1.31
N ILE A 231 -8.03 -19.05 -1.59
CA ILE A 231 -8.44 -18.25 -2.75
C ILE A 231 -8.23 -19.05 -4.04
N ARG A 232 -7.05 -19.65 -4.22
CA ARG A 232 -6.74 -20.45 -5.41
C ARG A 232 -7.72 -21.60 -5.60
N VAL A 233 -8.06 -22.34 -4.54
CA VAL A 233 -9.02 -23.45 -4.63
C VAL A 233 -10.37 -22.99 -5.15
N HIS A 234 -10.89 -21.88 -4.62
CA HIS A 234 -12.17 -21.33 -5.07
C HIS A 234 -12.10 -20.84 -6.52
N ILE A 235 -11.04 -20.15 -6.91
CA ILE A 235 -10.87 -19.65 -8.28
C ILE A 235 -10.67 -20.79 -9.29
N ASP A 236 -9.90 -21.82 -8.94
CA ASP A 236 -9.72 -23.02 -9.79
C ASP A 236 -11.06 -23.77 -10.01
N MET A 237 -11.92 -23.79 -8.99
CA MET A 237 -13.27 -24.34 -9.13
C MET A 237 -14.14 -23.49 -10.05
N ALA A 238 -14.11 -22.18 -9.90
CA ALA A 238 -14.83 -21.26 -10.79
C ALA A 238 -14.39 -21.39 -12.25
N ASP A 239 -13.08 -21.49 -12.50
CA ASP A 239 -12.54 -21.67 -13.87
C ASP A 239 -12.99 -22.98 -14.51
N LYS A 240 -12.98 -24.09 -13.75
CA LYS A 240 -13.45 -25.39 -14.22
C LYS A 240 -14.93 -25.40 -14.58
N LEU A 241 -15.78 -24.72 -13.79
CA LEU A 241 -17.21 -24.62 -14.02
C LEU A 241 -17.57 -23.87 -15.30
N LEU A 242 -16.80 -22.83 -15.64
CA LEU A 242 -17.06 -22.02 -16.84
C LEU A 242 -16.64 -22.71 -18.16
N GLY A 243 -15.78 -23.73 -18.13
CA GLY A 243 -15.30 -24.42 -19.32
C GLY A 243 -14.67 -23.44 -20.34
N ASN A 244 -14.80 -23.71 -21.63
CA ASN A 244 -14.26 -22.89 -22.73
C ASN A 244 -15.30 -21.97 -23.40
N THR A 245 -16.52 -21.91 -22.88
CA THR A 245 -17.64 -21.23 -23.56
C THR A 245 -17.93 -19.83 -23.04
N GLN A 246 -17.35 -19.42 -21.91
CA GLN A 246 -17.61 -18.14 -21.23
C GLN A 246 -16.34 -17.34 -20.99
N ASN A 247 -15.63 -17.03 -22.07
CA ASN A 247 -14.30 -16.40 -21.99
C ASN A 247 -14.33 -15.06 -21.26
N ARG A 248 -15.36 -14.22 -21.47
CA ARG A 248 -15.46 -12.89 -20.83
C ARG A 248 -15.58 -12.98 -19.31
N LEU A 249 -16.46 -13.85 -18.78
CA LEU A 249 -16.61 -14.04 -17.34
C LEU A 249 -15.33 -14.62 -16.72
N LYS A 250 -14.64 -15.52 -17.45
CA LYS A 250 -13.31 -16.01 -17.06
C LYS A 250 -12.28 -14.90 -16.94
N ASP A 251 -12.24 -13.97 -17.89
CA ASP A 251 -11.31 -12.86 -17.86
C ASP A 251 -11.55 -11.97 -16.63
N ILE A 252 -12.81 -11.69 -16.30
CA ILE A 252 -13.17 -10.94 -15.08
C ILE A 252 -12.73 -11.71 -13.82
N ILE A 253 -13.05 -12.99 -13.73
CA ILE A 253 -12.66 -13.80 -12.56
C ILE A 253 -11.14 -13.90 -12.44
N LYS A 254 -10.41 -13.94 -13.55
CA LYS A 254 -8.94 -13.88 -13.53
C LYS A 254 -8.43 -12.54 -12.98
N ILE A 255 -9.04 -11.42 -13.37
CA ILE A 255 -8.71 -10.11 -12.81
C ILE A 255 -8.99 -10.11 -11.30
N ILE A 256 -10.19 -10.54 -10.87
CA ILE A 256 -10.56 -10.65 -9.45
C ILE A 256 -9.55 -11.51 -8.69
N SER A 257 -9.15 -12.65 -9.23
CA SER A 257 -8.16 -13.54 -8.61
C SER A 257 -6.82 -12.84 -8.36
N ASN A 258 -6.33 -12.09 -9.36
CA ASN A 258 -5.08 -11.34 -9.25
C ASN A 258 -5.20 -10.21 -8.22
N ASP A 259 -6.35 -9.54 -8.18
CA ASP A 259 -6.61 -8.48 -7.22
C ASP A 259 -6.66 -9.01 -5.78
N LEU A 260 -7.40 -10.10 -5.53
CA LEU A 260 -7.46 -10.74 -4.22
C LEU A 260 -6.07 -11.19 -3.73
N LYS A 261 -5.27 -11.76 -4.62
CA LYS A 261 -3.88 -12.11 -4.32
C LYS A 261 -3.05 -10.89 -3.95
N SER A 262 -3.14 -9.82 -4.72
CA SER A 262 -2.44 -8.56 -4.47
C SER A 262 -2.89 -7.90 -3.16
N ILE A 263 -4.19 -7.90 -2.87
CA ILE A 263 -4.76 -7.42 -1.60
C ILE A 263 -4.16 -8.16 -0.42
N CYS A 264 -4.06 -9.50 -0.49
CA CYS A 264 -3.46 -10.30 0.57
C CYS A 264 -1.96 -10.04 0.73
N GLN A 265 -1.23 -9.93 -0.38
CA GLN A 265 0.21 -9.65 -0.38
C GLN A 265 0.56 -8.24 0.11
N ASN A 266 -0.31 -7.28 -0.13
CA ASN A 266 -0.15 -5.89 0.31
C ASN A 266 -0.55 -5.70 1.78
N SER A 267 -1.34 -6.62 2.34
CA SER A 267 -1.82 -6.53 3.71
C SER A 267 -0.68 -6.45 4.72
N ILE A 268 -0.93 -5.75 5.83
CA ILE A 268 -0.01 -5.68 6.96
C ILE A 268 0.30 -7.08 7.53
N TRP A 269 -0.60 -8.04 7.34
CA TRP A 269 -0.44 -9.42 7.79
C TRP A 269 0.53 -10.26 6.97
N SER A 270 0.82 -9.88 5.73
CA SER A 270 1.58 -10.68 4.77
C SER A 270 3.03 -10.97 5.20
N HIS A 271 3.63 -10.11 6.00
CA HIS A 271 5.05 -10.18 6.42
C HIS A 271 5.24 -10.56 7.89
N THR A 272 4.18 -10.96 8.59
CA THR A 272 4.16 -11.10 10.05
C THR A 272 4.13 -12.54 10.54
N ALA A 273 4.24 -13.51 9.64
CA ALA A 273 3.91 -14.92 9.86
C ALA A 273 4.70 -15.64 10.97
N PHE A 274 5.75 -15.06 11.53
CA PHE A 274 6.71 -15.82 12.32
C PHE A 274 6.97 -15.32 13.74
N GLN A 275 6.33 -14.23 14.16
CA GLN A 275 6.58 -13.69 15.51
C GLN A 275 5.31 -13.14 16.13
N ASP A 276 4.89 -13.70 17.26
CA ASP A 276 3.67 -13.31 17.99
C ASP A 276 3.64 -11.81 18.33
N LYS A 277 4.77 -11.23 18.69
CA LYS A 277 4.86 -9.80 19.01
C LYS A 277 4.69 -8.90 17.78
N ILE A 278 5.17 -9.30 16.60
CA ILE A 278 4.93 -8.55 15.35
C ILE A 278 3.43 -8.64 15.02
N ARG A 279 2.82 -9.80 15.19
CA ARG A 279 1.38 -9.98 14.98
C ARG A 279 0.57 -9.03 15.87
N LEU A 280 0.88 -8.93 17.15
CA LEU A 280 0.21 -8.01 18.08
C LEU A 280 0.38 -6.54 17.66
N LEU A 281 1.57 -6.14 17.20
CA LEU A 281 1.76 -4.81 16.63
C LEU A 281 0.88 -4.58 15.40
N CYS A 282 0.84 -5.55 14.48
CA CYS A 282 0.01 -5.45 13.26
C CYS A 282 -1.47 -5.41 13.59
N GLU A 283 -1.93 -6.14 14.60
CA GLU A 283 -3.30 -6.07 15.09
C GLU A 283 -3.62 -4.66 15.58
N LYS A 284 -2.76 -4.07 16.40
CA LYS A 284 -2.91 -2.70 16.86
C LYS A 284 -2.91 -1.66 15.74
N LYS A 285 -1.98 -1.79 14.79
CA LYS A 285 -1.92 -0.92 13.62
C LYS A 285 -3.17 -1.07 12.74
N SER A 286 -3.68 -2.28 12.55
CA SER A 286 -4.91 -2.51 11.79
C SER A 286 -6.13 -1.86 12.44
N GLN A 287 -6.25 -1.92 13.77
CA GLN A 287 -7.29 -1.22 14.54
C GLN A 287 -7.20 0.30 14.40
N SER A 288 -6.01 0.86 14.20
CA SER A 288 -5.79 2.29 13.89
C SER A 288 -6.00 2.65 12.41
N GLY A 289 -6.41 1.68 11.58
CA GLY A 289 -6.69 1.88 10.15
C GLY A 289 -5.54 1.60 9.20
N ILE A 290 -4.38 1.15 9.69
CA ILE A 290 -3.25 0.76 8.85
C ILE A 290 -3.41 -0.71 8.46
N LEU A 291 -4.08 -0.96 7.34
CA LEU A 291 -4.41 -2.31 6.87
C LEU A 291 -3.42 -2.85 5.83
N GLU A 292 -2.56 -2.00 5.30
CA GLU A 292 -1.59 -2.35 4.25
C GLU A 292 -0.21 -1.78 4.54
N LEU A 293 0.79 -2.52 4.11
CA LEU A 293 2.15 -2.02 4.01
C LEU A 293 2.31 -1.21 2.71
N LEU A 294 2.96 -0.05 2.81
CA LEU A 294 3.32 0.74 1.64
C LEU A 294 4.25 -0.04 0.72
N PRO A 295 4.23 0.20 -0.60
CA PRO A 295 5.15 -0.45 -1.55
C PRO A 295 6.62 -0.33 -1.13
N SER A 296 7.00 0.82 -0.58
CA SER A 296 8.32 1.06 0.00
C SER A 296 8.64 0.13 1.17
N GLN A 297 7.69 -0.09 2.06
CA GLN A 297 7.87 -0.99 3.21
C GLN A 297 7.97 -2.44 2.78
N ARG A 298 7.10 -2.89 1.86
CA ARG A 298 7.18 -4.25 1.29
C ARG A 298 8.51 -4.52 0.61
N ASN A 299 8.98 -3.53 -0.18
CA ASN A 299 10.26 -3.64 -0.87
C ASN A 299 11.45 -3.70 0.12
N ALA A 300 11.44 -2.91 1.19
CA ALA A 300 12.45 -2.98 2.25
C ALA A 300 12.49 -4.36 2.92
N LEU A 301 11.33 -4.91 3.25
CA LEU A 301 11.21 -6.23 3.86
C LEU A 301 11.68 -7.35 2.91
N ALA A 302 11.35 -7.26 1.62
CA ALA A 302 11.82 -8.18 0.58
C ALA A 302 13.34 -8.15 0.41
N GLN A 303 13.98 -6.99 0.59
CA GLN A 303 15.44 -6.81 0.57
C GLN A 303 16.12 -7.17 1.90
N LYS A 304 15.50 -8.00 2.72
CA LYS A 304 16.05 -8.53 3.99
C LYS A 304 16.41 -7.44 5.02
N MET A 305 15.59 -6.40 5.11
CA MET A 305 15.80 -5.32 6.09
C MET A 305 15.86 -5.86 7.54
N LEU A 306 15.13 -6.93 7.86
CA LEU A 306 15.11 -7.58 9.17
C LEU A 306 16.15 -8.70 9.31
N ASP A 307 17.24 -8.65 8.58
CA ASP A 307 18.31 -9.64 8.70
C ASP A 307 18.98 -9.56 10.09
N VAL A 308 18.78 -10.63 10.85
CA VAL A 308 19.29 -10.72 12.22
C VAL A 308 20.79 -10.90 12.31
N TYR A 309 21.46 -11.23 11.20
CA TYR A 309 22.92 -11.40 11.15
C TYR A 309 23.65 -10.14 10.71
N ALA A 310 22.96 -9.16 10.14
CA ALA A 310 23.57 -7.90 9.74
C ALA A 310 23.94 -7.05 10.97
N ASN A 311 25.17 -6.52 10.99
CA ASN A 311 25.62 -5.58 12.02
C ASN A 311 25.08 -4.17 11.78
N ALA A 312 24.85 -3.82 10.53
CA ALA A 312 24.28 -2.54 10.14
C ALA A 312 23.16 -2.72 9.10
N THR A 313 22.10 -1.95 9.23
CA THR A 313 21.05 -1.81 8.21
C THR A 313 20.92 -0.34 7.85
N ILE A 314 21.22 0.00 6.62
CA ILE A 314 21.07 1.38 6.12
C ILE A 314 19.86 1.41 5.21
N LEU A 315 18.82 2.14 5.63
CA LEU A 315 17.56 2.28 4.93
C LEU A 315 17.41 3.69 4.36
N GLN A 316 17.58 3.79 3.06
CA GLN A 316 17.33 5.03 2.33
C GLN A 316 15.95 4.98 1.69
N MET A 317 15.03 5.80 2.20
CA MET A 317 13.65 5.93 1.73
C MET A 317 13.20 7.38 1.82
N PRO A 318 12.35 7.88 0.92
CA PRO A 318 11.79 9.23 1.01
C PRO A 318 11.10 9.51 2.37
N THR A 319 10.95 10.78 2.70
CA THR A 319 10.09 11.19 3.81
C THR A 319 8.66 10.72 3.56
N SER A 320 7.94 10.36 4.61
CA SER A 320 6.56 9.83 4.53
C SER A 320 6.42 8.44 3.87
N ALA A 321 7.52 7.75 3.55
CA ALA A 321 7.49 6.38 3.00
C ALA A 321 7.35 5.29 4.08
N GLY A 322 7.08 5.66 5.34
CA GLY A 322 6.77 4.73 6.43
C GLY A 322 7.97 4.10 7.12
N LYS A 323 9.09 4.83 7.26
CA LYS A 323 10.32 4.37 7.96
C LYS A 323 10.07 3.93 9.41
N THR A 324 9.19 4.63 10.13
CA THR A 324 8.92 4.37 11.56
C THR A 324 8.39 2.97 11.80
N LEU A 325 7.42 2.49 11.01
CA LEU A 325 6.89 1.13 11.14
C LEU A 325 7.98 0.06 10.91
N LEU A 326 8.89 0.32 9.98
CA LEU A 326 10.02 -0.59 9.74
C LEU A 326 11.01 -0.60 10.92
N ALA A 327 11.23 0.55 11.57
CA ALA A 327 12.00 0.62 12.80
C ALA A 327 11.31 -0.16 13.95
N GLU A 328 10.00 -0.04 14.08
CA GLU A 328 9.20 -0.80 15.06
C GLU A 328 9.35 -2.32 14.84
N PHE A 329 9.30 -2.79 13.58
CA PHE A 329 9.55 -4.19 13.28
C PHE A 329 10.95 -4.64 13.70
N ASN A 330 11.99 -3.82 13.45
CA ASN A 330 13.35 -4.15 13.87
C ASN A 330 13.50 -4.17 15.40
N ILE A 331 12.86 -3.24 16.10
CA ILE A 331 12.77 -3.22 17.56
C ILE A 331 12.18 -4.53 18.08
N ILE A 332 11.04 -4.95 17.54
CA ILE A 332 10.37 -6.18 17.96
C ILE A 332 11.20 -7.41 17.67
N VAL A 333 11.82 -7.49 16.48
CA VAL A 333 12.74 -8.59 16.14
C VAL A 333 13.89 -8.65 17.15
N THR A 334 14.50 -7.51 17.46
CA THR A 334 15.59 -7.43 18.43
C THR A 334 15.15 -7.89 19.82
N LYS A 335 13.98 -7.43 20.29
CA LYS A 335 13.39 -7.84 21.59
C LYS A 335 12.95 -9.31 21.63
N SER A 336 12.57 -9.87 20.48
CA SER A 336 12.21 -11.30 20.39
C SER A 336 13.41 -12.21 20.44
N LEU A 337 14.57 -11.77 19.92
CA LEU A 337 15.83 -12.51 20.01
C LEU A 337 16.46 -12.40 21.40
N ARG A 338 16.33 -11.25 22.04
CA ARG A 338 16.87 -10.96 23.36
C ARG A 338 15.85 -10.14 24.15
N SER A 339 15.18 -10.76 25.11
CA SER A 339 14.14 -10.10 25.91
C SER A 339 14.70 -8.94 26.77
N ASP A 340 15.97 -9.03 27.15
CA ASP A 340 16.74 -8.03 27.90
C ASP A 340 17.38 -6.94 27.02
N ALA A 341 17.25 -7.03 25.67
CA ALA A 341 17.85 -6.08 24.73
C ALA A 341 17.42 -4.65 25.04
N LYS A 342 18.40 -3.74 25.17
CA LYS A 342 18.20 -2.30 25.24
C LYS A 342 18.43 -1.67 23.89
N ILE A 343 17.56 -0.71 23.55
CA ILE A 343 17.53 -0.05 22.24
C ILE A 343 17.61 1.45 22.44
N ILE A 344 18.44 2.12 21.68
CA ILE A 344 18.49 3.59 21.68
C ILE A 344 18.01 4.09 20.32
N TYR A 345 17.01 4.97 20.36
CA TYR A 345 16.47 5.66 19.21
C TYR A 345 16.94 7.11 19.20
N VAL A 346 17.78 7.46 18.24
CA VAL A 346 18.41 8.78 18.14
C VAL A 346 17.72 9.60 17.06
N VAL A 347 17.28 10.80 17.45
CA VAL A 347 16.65 11.77 16.54
C VAL A 347 17.32 13.14 16.62
N PRO A 348 17.35 13.93 15.54
CA PRO A 348 18.15 15.16 15.48
C PRO A 348 17.63 16.33 16.32
N SER A 349 16.38 16.30 16.80
CA SER A 349 15.78 17.41 17.51
C SER A 349 14.90 17.00 18.69
N ARG A 350 14.75 17.90 19.67
CA ARG A 350 13.89 17.70 20.84
C ARG A 350 12.40 17.52 20.47
N ALA A 351 11.93 18.19 19.43
CA ALA A 351 10.56 18.04 18.95
C ALA A 351 10.32 16.60 18.47
N LEU A 352 11.26 16.06 17.70
CA LEU A 352 11.20 14.66 17.22
C LEU A 352 11.35 13.65 18.36
N VAL A 353 12.12 13.95 19.42
CA VAL A 353 12.16 13.08 20.61
C VAL A 353 10.78 12.90 21.20
N ASN A 354 10.02 13.99 21.39
CA ASN A 354 8.66 13.92 21.90
C ASN A 354 7.74 13.12 20.98
N GLN A 355 7.76 13.43 19.67
CA GLN A 355 6.93 12.74 18.70
C GLN A 355 7.21 11.24 18.70
N VAL A 356 8.46 10.83 18.46
CA VAL A 356 8.86 9.41 18.39
C VAL A 356 8.59 8.69 19.71
N TYR A 357 8.80 9.36 20.86
CA TYR A 357 8.48 8.79 22.17
C TYR A 357 6.99 8.46 22.29
N TYR A 358 6.11 9.39 21.95
CA TYR A 358 4.67 9.14 22.06
C TYR A 358 4.20 8.09 21.05
N ASP A 359 4.71 8.09 19.82
CA ASP A 359 4.38 7.11 18.82
C ASP A 359 4.82 5.70 19.27
N LEU A 360 6.08 5.51 19.64
CA LEU A 360 6.59 4.22 20.12
C LEU A 360 5.92 3.77 21.41
N LYS A 361 5.68 4.67 22.36
CA LYS A 361 4.99 4.34 23.61
C LYS A 361 3.57 3.88 23.34
N SER A 362 2.85 4.61 22.48
CA SER A 362 1.51 4.21 22.05
C SER A 362 1.50 2.82 21.43
N ASP A 363 2.44 2.51 20.57
CA ASP A 363 2.41 1.29 19.77
C ASP A 363 2.99 0.07 20.51
N LEU A 364 3.96 0.26 21.39
CA LEU A 364 4.73 -0.83 21.98
C LEU A 364 4.44 -1.12 23.46
N SER A 365 3.75 -0.22 24.21
CA SER A 365 3.50 -0.42 25.64
C SER A 365 2.68 -1.68 25.92
N ASP A 366 1.65 -1.95 25.08
CA ASP A 366 0.79 -3.13 25.24
C ASP A 366 1.53 -4.45 24.95
N LEU A 367 2.69 -4.35 24.30
CA LEU A 367 3.60 -5.49 24.06
C LEU A 367 4.56 -5.74 25.23
N GLY A 368 4.41 -4.98 26.35
CA GLY A 368 5.28 -5.04 27.50
C GLY A 368 6.68 -4.44 27.26
N ILE A 369 6.80 -3.51 26.29
CA ILE A 369 8.05 -2.82 25.97
C ILE A 369 8.00 -1.42 26.59
N CYS A 370 8.92 -1.14 27.52
CA CYS A 370 9.01 0.14 28.21
C CYS A 370 9.79 1.15 27.35
N VAL A 371 9.11 2.24 26.97
CA VAL A 371 9.70 3.33 26.18
C VAL A 371 9.86 4.55 27.06
N GLU A 372 11.07 5.10 27.12
CA GLU A 372 11.39 6.33 27.82
C GLU A 372 12.11 7.33 26.91
N LYS A 373 12.10 8.61 27.30
CA LYS A 373 12.81 9.67 26.57
C LYS A 373 13.75 10.44 27.50
N THR A 374 14.81 10.96 26.93
CA THR A 374 15.67 11.91 27.66
C THR A 374 14.97 13.25 27.80
N SER A 375 14.85 13.76 29.03
CA SER A 375 14.17 15.03 29.27
C SER A 375 14.97 16.25 28.79
N SER A 376 14.30 17.39 28.71
CA SER A 376 14.95 18.65 28.25
C SER A 376 15.86 19.28 29.29
N ALA A 377 15.74 18.91 30.56
CA ALA A 377 16.31 19.61 31.68
C ALA A 377 17.64 19.06 32.22
N ILE A 378 18.28 18.08 31.55
CA ILE A 378 19.55 17.45 32.02
C ILE A 378 20.71 18.46 32.17
N GLU A 379 20.46 19.75 32.20
CA GLU A 379 21.62 20.56 32.55
C GLU A 379 21.96 20.50 34.03
N ILE A 380 21.09 20.19 34.98
CA ILE A 380 21.46 20.18 36.43
C ILE A 380 20.32 19.67 37.35
N ASP A 381 19.40 18.85 36.95
CA ASP A 381 18.36 18.40 37.88
C ASP A 381 18.63 17.00 38.43
N PRO A 382 18.90 16.83 39.75
CA PRO A 382 19.07 15.54 40.41
C PRO A 382 17.83 14.63 40.31
N THR A 383 16.65 15.21 40.08
CA THR A 383 15.39 14.46 39.93
C THR A 383 15.29 13.67 38.63
N GLU A 384 16.07 14.02 37.59
CA GLU A 384 16.13 13.19 36.35
C GLU A 384 16.80 11.84 36.59
N ASN A 385 17.66 11.68 37.56
CA ASN A 385 18.17 10.37 37.98
C ASN A 385 17.04 9.46 38.50
N GLU A 386 15.97 10.01 39.08
CA GLU A 386 14.81 9.22 39.52
C GLU A 386 13.92 8.76 38.35
N PHE A 387 13.76 9.55 37.29
CA PHE A 387 12.96 9.17 36.12
C PHE A 387 13.67 8.15 35.23
N LEU A 388 14.99 8.14 35.17
CA LEU A 388 15.77 7.15 34.42
C LEU A 388 16.11 5.90 35.26
N THR A 389 15.63 5.83 36.52
CA THR A 389 15.78 4.68 37.41
C THR A 389 14.63 3.69 37.36
N CYS A 390 13.72 3.79 36.36
CA CYS A 390 12.85 2.65 36.06
C CYS A 390 13.72 1.43 35.78
N ASP A 391 13.61 0.40 36.59
CA ASP A 391 14.42 -0.83 36.55
C ASP A 391 14.37 -1.59 35.19
N LYS A 392 13.60 -1.11 34.24
CA LYS A 392 13.42 -1.73 32.90
C LYS A 392 13.15 -0.71 31.81
N ILE A 393 14.14 0.08 31.39
CA ILE A 393 14.04 0.83 30.15
C ILE A 393 14.45 -0.10 29.00
N ASP A 394 13.51 -0.39 28.10
CA ASP A 394 13.77 -1.19 26.89
C ASP A 394 14.21 -0.30 25.73
N ILE A 395 13.58 0.87 25.58
CA ILE A 395 13.85 1.83 24.53
C ILE A 395 14.06 3.22 25.13
N LEU A 396 15.20 3.83 24.81
CA LEU A 396 15.48 5.22 25.16
C LEU A 396 15.50 6.10 23.90
N VAL A 397 14.60 7.07 23.83
CA VAL A 397 14.56 8.08 22.73
C VAL A 397 15.37 9.30 23.15
N SER A 398 16.38 9.68 22.35
CA SER A 398 17.34 10.75 22.71
C SER A 398 17.80 11.57 21.51
N THR A 399 18.34 12.77 21.79
CA THR A 399 19.16 13.48 20.81
C THR A 399 20.62 13.05 20.90
N PRO A 400 21.44 13.27 19.84
CA PRO A 400 22.87 12.93 19.86
C PRO A 400 23.62 13.58 21.02
N GLU A 401 23.34 14.84 21.31
CA GLU A 401 24.02 15.61 22.37
C GLU A 401 23.77 15.03 23.76
N LYS A 402 22.53 14.58 24.00
CA LYS A 402 22.17 14.01 25.31
C LYS A 402 22.68 12.59 25.45
N LEU A 403 22.63 11.81 24.37
CA LEU A 403 23.20 10.47 24.36
C LEU A 403 24.71 10.52 24.64
N ASP A 404 25.47 11.45 24.02
CA ASP A 404 26.91 11.66 24.31
C ASP A 404 27.16 11.96 25.79
N LEU A 405 26.31 12.80 26.40
CA LEU A 405 26.40 13.12 27.83
C LEU A 405 26.16 11.88 28.72
N LEU A 406 25.13 11.06 28.43
CA LEU A 406 24.85 9.85 29.19
C LEU A 406 25.98 8.82 29.08
N ILE A 407 26.57 8.67 27.90
CA ILE A 407 27.72 7.78 27.67
C ILE A 407 28.93 8.23 28.47
N ARG A 408 29.31 9.51 28.39
CA ARG A 408 30.46 10.07 29.16
C ARG A 408 30.28 9.94 30.69
N ARG A 409 29.05 9.93 31.17
CA ARG A 409 28.73 9.75 32.60
C ARG A 409 28.56 8.27 32.99
N ASN A 410 28.76 7.32 32.06
CA ASN A 410 28.51 5.89 32.27
C ASN A 410 27.14 5.61 32.87
N HIS A 411 26.10 6.33 32.43
CA HIS A 411 24.77 6.19 32.95
C HIS A 411 24.20 4.77 32.71
N PRO A 412 23.55 4.13 33.71
CA PRO A 412 23.06 2.74 33.57
C PRO A 412 22.08 2.49 32.42
N SER A 413 21.33 3.52 32.01
CA SER A 413 20.38 3.42 30.87
C SER A 413 21.05 3.14 29.52
N VAL A 414 22.34 3.47 29.38
CA VAL A 414 23.11 3.28 28.14
C VAL A 414 24.09 2.11 28.20
N ASN A 415 23.98 1.25 29.24
CA ASN A 415 24.74 0.02 29.33
C ASN A 415 24.06 -1.11 28.55
N GLU A 416 24.84 -2.03 27.99
CA GLU A 416 24.37 -3.26 27.31
C GLU A 416 23.38 -3.03 26.16
N ILE A 417 23.64 -2.00 25.36
CA ILE A 417 22.81 -1.65 24.21
C ILE A 417 22.98 -2.72 23.11
N SER A 418 21.85 -3.19 22.59
CA SER A 418 21.80 -4.18 21.51
C SER A 418 21.56 -3.58 20.14
N LEU A 419 20.85 -2.44 20.07
CA LEU A 419 20.50 -1.79 18.79
C LEU A 419 20.51 -0.26 18.96
N PHE A 420 21.18 0.41 18.01
CA PHE A 420 21.10 1.84 17.81
C PHE A 420 20.29 2.12 16.54
N ILE A 421 19.19 2.88 16.66
CA ILE A 421 18.42 3.39 15.54
C ILE A 421 18.72 4.88 15.41
N ILE A 422 19.24 5.30 14.27
CA ILE A 422 19.60 6.69 14.01
C ILE A 422 18.68 7.20 12.91
N ASP A 423 17.74 8.05 13.30
CA ASP A 423 16.82 8.67 12.35
C ASP A 423 17.41 9.96 11.77
N GLU A 424 16.97 10.29 10.57
CA GLU A 424 17.46 11.41 9.78
C GLU A 424 19.02 11.39 9.62
N ALA A 425 19.56 10.18 9.35
CA ALA A 425 21.00 9.97 9.24
C ALA A 425 21.69 10.77 8.12
N HIS A 426 20.93 11.45 7.23
CA HIS A 426 21.48 12.42 6.25
C HIS A 426 22.14 13.64 6.92
N THR A 427 21.91 13.85 8.19
CA THR A 427 22.61 14.90 8.96
C THR A 427 24.08 14.58 9.18
N ILE A 428 24.51 13.33 9.01
CA ILE A 428 25.90 12.90 9.04
C ILE A 428 26.67 13.61 7.91
N GLY A 429 27.81 14.22 8.23
CA GLY A 429 28.59 15.00 7.28
C GLY A 429 28.17 16.46 7.14
N ASN A 430 27.05 16.89 7.74
CA ASN A 430 26.54 18.25 7.63
C ASN A 430 26.93 19.13 8.84
N GLY A 431 28.02 19.86 8.70
CA GLY A 431 28.45 20.86 9.69
C GLY A 431 28.79 20.27 11.07
N GLN A 432 28.75 21.09 12.12
CA GLN A 432 29.15 20.67 13.46
C GLN A 432 28.28 19.57 14.08
N ARG A 433 26.98 19.55 13.80
CA ARG A 433 26.08 18.51 14.32
C ARG A 433 26.36 17.16 13.67
N GLY A 434 26.62 17.14 12.36
CA GLY A 434 26.99 15.93 11.65
C GLY A 434 28.30 15.33 12.17
N ALA A 435 29.33 16.15 12.34
CA ALA A 435 30.60 15.71 12.90
C ALA A 435 30.46 15.14 14.33
N ARG A 436 29.59 15.74 15.17
CA ARG A 436 29.28 15.19 16.50
C ARG A 436 28.62 13.83 16.43
N LEU A 437 27.65 13.66 15.51
CA LEU A 437 26.95 12.37 15.32
C LEU A 437 27.93 11.30 14.82
N GLU A 438 28.83 11.63 13.89
CA GLU A 438 29.88 10.71 13.43
C GLU A 438 30.83 10.28 14.56
N LEU A 439 31.27 11.24 15.37
CA LEU A 439 32.12 10.95 16.53
C LEU A 439 31.40 10.08 17.55
N LEU A 440 30.12 10.38 17.82
CA LEU A 440 29.28 9.59 18.71
C LEU A 440 29.16 8.15 18.20
N MET A 441 28.86 7.96 16.92
CA MET A 441 28.79 6.62 16.31
C MET A 441 30.11 5.86 16.41
N ALA A 442 31.25 6.54 16.20
CA ALA A 442 32.57 5.94 16.37
C ALA A 442 32.84 5.47 17.80
N ILE A 443 32.48 6.30 18.79
CA ILE A 443 32.55 5.95 20.22
C ILE A 443 31.65 4.74 20.51
N LEU A 444 30.40 4.78 20.09
CA LEU A 444 29.43 3.70 20.32
C LEU A 444 29.91 2.38 19.72
N LYS A 445 30.42 2.40 18.50
CA LYS A 445 30.96 1.19 17.85
C LYS A 445 32.15 0.62 18.61
N ARG A 446 33.05 1.49 19.10
CA ARG A 446 34.22 1.05 19.87
C ARG A 446 33.83 0.49 21.22
N GLU A 447 32.92 1.14 21.94
CA GLU A 447 32.53 0.76 23.30
C GLU A 447 31.50 -0.35 23.35
N ARG A 448 30.72 -0.51 22.28
CA ARG A 448 29.65 -1.51 22.13
C ARG A 448 29.79 -2.29 20.84
N PRO A 449 30.87 -3.11 20.66
CA PRO A 449 31.20 -3.77 19.40
C PRO A 449 30.13 -4.76 18.93
N ASN A 450 29.28 -5.27 19.85
CA ASN A 450 28.21 -6.22 19.56
C ASN A 450 26.85 -5.54 19.29
N ALA A 451 26.77 -4.22 19.44
CA ALA A 451 25.55 -3.49 19.15
C ALA A 451 25.35 -3.34 17.64
N LYS A 452 24.11 -3.50 17.20
CA LYS A 452 23.71 -3.29 15.81
C LYS A 452 23.33 -1.85 15.55
N PHE A 453 23.43 -1.44 14.29
CA PHE A 453 23.07 -0.10 13.86
C PHE A 453 21.98 -0.15 12.78
N MET A 454 20.97 0.68 12.93
CA MET A 454 19.97 0.95 11.90
C MET A 454 19.96 2.44 11.59
N LEU A 455 20.26 2.79 10.35
CA LEU A 455 20.27 4.18 9.88
C LEU A 455 19.08 4.41 8.96
N LEU A 456 18.26 5.40 9.31
CA LEU A 456 17.09 5.80 8.54
C LEU A 456 17.37 7.17 7.91
N SER A 457 17.19 7.27 6.60
CA SER A 457 17.47 8.52 5.89
C SER A 457 16.60 8.68 4.64
N PRO A 458 16.19 9.90 4.27
CA PRO A 458 15.59 10.15 2.96
C PRO A 458 16.61 10.06 1.82
N PHE A 459 17.85 10.41 2.09
CA PHE A 459 18.98 10.32 1.15
C PHE A 459 20.30 10.23 1.92
N LEU A 460 21.27 9.53 1.37
CA LEU A 460 22.64 9.50 1.86
C LEU A 460 23.57 9.78 0.68
N HIS A 461 24.36 10.83 0.77
CA HIS A 461 25.29 11.21 -0.29
C HIS A 461 26.41 10.17 -0.46
N GLY A 462 26.33 9.39 -1.55
CA GLY A 462 27.46 8.73 -2.22
C GLY A 462 28.25 7.62 -1.48
N LYS A 463 28.02 7.33 -0.18
CA LYS A 463 28.88 6.41 0.60
C LYS A 463 28.14 5.46 1.54
N LYS A 464 26.90 5.09 1.21
CA LYS A 464 26.11 4.18 2.04
C LYS A 464 26.78 2.82 2.28
N ASP A 465 27.40 2.25 1.25
CA ASP A 465 28.08 0.96 1.33
C ASP A 465 29.33 1.05 2.19
N VAL A 466 30.11 2.14 2.04
CA VAL A 466 31.28 2.42 2.90
C VAL A 466 30.85 2.60 4.36
N MET A 467 29.71 3.23 4.62
CA MET A 467 29.19 3.38 5.98
C MET A 467 28.72 2.05 6.58
N ALA A 468 28.05 1.21 5.79
CA ALA A 468 27.66 -0.14 6.22
C ALA A 468 28.91 -0.98 6.55
N GLU A 469 29.92 -0.94 5.71
CA GLU A 469 31.18 -1.63 5.89
C GLU A 469 31.93 -1.10 7.14
N TRP A 470 31.99 0.23 7.30
CA TRP A 470 32.56 0.86 8.49
C TRP A 470 31.83 0.46 9.79
N LEU A 471 30.52 0.27 9.76
CA LEU A 471 29.74 -0.21 10.91
C LEU A 471 29.88 -1.72 11.17
N GLY A 472 30.67 -2.44 10.40
CA GLY A 472 30.95 -3.87 10.62
C GLY A 472 30.28 -4.80 9.64
N GLY A 473 29.84 -4.28 8.50
CA GLY A 473 29.14 -5.01 7.44
C GLY A 473 27.64 -5.08 7.65
N GLY A 474 26.88 -4.97 6.57
CA GLY A 474 25.41 -5.02 6.67
C GLY A 474 24.71 -4.75 5.36
N ASN A 475 23.42 -4.56 5.45
CA ASN A 475 22.52 -4.36 4.31
C ASN A 475 22.32 -2.88 4.00
N THR A 476 22.45 -2.51 2.73
CA THR A 476 22.11 -1.17 2.24
C THR A 476 20.88 -1.28 1.34
N ILE A 477 19.79 -0.65 1.73
CA ILE A 477 18.49 -0.72 1.06
C ILE A 477 18.16 0.67 0.56
N GLN A 478 17.95 0.80 -0.75
CA GLN A 478 17.53 2.04 -1.37
C GLN A 478 16.18 1.87 -2.05
N ILE A 479 15.26 2.77 -1.73
CA ILE A 479 13.89 2.74 -2.25
C ILE A 479 13.53 4.15 -2.69
N ASP A 480 13.20 4.29 -3.97
CA ASP A 480 12.88 5.59 -4.58
C ASP A 480 11.36 5.84 -4.65
N TRP A 481 10.53 4.88 -4.22
CA TRP A 481 9.07 5.00 -4.23
C TRP A 481 8.61 6.15 -3.32
N LYS A 482 7.68 6.97 -3.84
CA LYS A 482 7.10 8.12 -3.14
C LYS A 482 5.59 7.95 -3.05
N PRO A 483 4.97 8.28 -1.89
CA PRO A 483 3.52 8.17 -1.70
C PRO A 483 2.70 9.18 -2.53
N ALA A 484 3.32 10.22 -3.04
CA ALA A 484 2.70 11.24 -3.88
C ALA A 484 3.67 11.70 -4.96
N GLU A 485 3.17 11.87 -6.18
CA GLU A 485 3.93 12.54 -7.24
C GLU A 485 4.07 14.03 -6.89
N LYS A 486 5.29 14.55 -6.94
CA LYS A 486 5.53 15.98 -6.86
C LYS A 486 5.34 16.59 -8.24
N LEU A 487 4.25 17.28 -8.45
CA LEU A 487 4.05 18.08 -9.66
C LEU A 487 4.98 19.32 -9.56
N LEU A 488 6.09 19.28 -10.27
CA LEU A 488 6.92 20.47 -10.50
C LEU A 488 6.29 21.28 -11.65
N ILE A 489 5.36 22.15 -11.32
CA ILE A 489 4.85 23.15 -12.27
C ILE A 489 5.95 24.19 -12.44
N GLY A 490 6.72 24.08 -13.50
CA GLY A 490 7.74 25.07 -13.81
C GLY A 490 7.08 26.44 -14.08
N LEU A 491 7.65 27.52 -13.55
CA LEU A 491 7.22 28.91 -13.75
C LEU A 491 6.95 29.28 -15.23
N LYS A 492 7.57 28.62 -16.20
CA LYS A 492 7.29 28.77 -17.63
C LYS A 492 5.85 28.35 -18.04
N LYS A 493 5.25 27.33 -17.40
CA LYS A 493 3.85 26.95 -17.67
C LYS A 493 2.86 27.94 -17.04
N VAL A 494 3.16 28.48 -15.86
CA VAL A 494 2.34 29.51 -15.20
C VAL A 494 2.30 30.81 -16.00
N ILE A 495 3.42 31.23 -16.61
CA ILE A 495 3.47 32.42 -17.48
C ILE A 495 2.64 32.19 -18.76
N ARG A 496 2.63 31.01 -19.34
CA ARG A 496 1.77 30.67 -20.49
C ARG A 496 0.27 30.66 -20.14
N LEU A 497 -0.08 30.16 -18.96
CA LEU A 497 -1.46 30.21 -18.45
C LEU A 497 -1.96 31.65 -18.23
N ASN A 498 -1.12 32.53 -17.68
CA ASN A 498 -1.45 33.95 -17.49
C ASN A 498 -1.57 34.74 -18.83
N ILE A 499 -0.95 34.26 -19.90
CA ILE A 499 -1.09 34.86 -21.25
C ILE A 499 -2.35 34.34 -21.94
N LEU A 500 -2.81 33.14 -21.65
CA LEU A 500 -4.06 32.58 -22.16
C LEU A 500 -5.31 33.04 -21.39
N MET A 501 -5.15 33.61 -20.19
CA MET A 501 -6.24 34.17 -19.38
C MET A 501 -6.39 35.71 -19.50
N LYS A 502 -5.67 36.34 -20.40
CA LYS A 502 -5.89 37.71 -20.89
C LYS A 502 -6.39 37.70 -22.33
#